data_1d5443df84842ae5841c13de886e045e
#
_entry.id   1d5443df84842ae5841c13de886e045e
#
_cell.length_a   1.000
_cell.length_b   1.000
_cell.length_c   1.000
_cell.angle_alpha   90.00
_cell.angle_beta   90.00
_cell.angle_gamma   90.00
#
_symmetry.space_group_name_H-M   'P 1'
#
loop_
_entity.id
_entity.type
_entity.pdbx_description
1 polymer ?
#
loop_
_entity_poly.entity_id
_entity_poly.type
_entity_poly.pdbx_seq_one_letter_code
_entity_poly.pdbx_strand_id
1 'polypeptide(L)'
;MVESEIGQVPEGWGLQRVKSIVKRLKAGTTYKQDDISDVGETIVIDQSTSDQLGFHDNAPDHIAAPDDPIIIFGDHTCKMQIMVSPFSLGPNTVPFVSADDTSVYYVYLLVDGAVETKEYKRHWTELSGKVVAKSPSGLTIMLEETVKPMFQETELLLRQNRNLRTQRDLLLPKLVSGEIDVSEVGEQMAEAAAE
;
A
#
# COMPACT_ATOMS: atom_id res chain seq x y z
N MET A 1 -24.97 21.66 1.21
CA MET A 1 -24.76 20.69 2.31
C MET A 1 -26.10 20.25 2.82
N VAL A 2 -26.28 18.95 3.05
CA VAL A 2 -27.52 18.31 3.55
C VAL A 2 -27.17 17.58 4.84
N GLU A 3 -28.03 17.67 5.85
CA GLU A 3 -27.86 16.97 7.13
C GLU A 3 -28.10 15.47 6.93
N SER A 4 -27.25 14.63 7.52
CA SER A 4 -27.33 13.17 7.40
C SER A 4 -26.95 12.46 8.71
N GLU A 5 -27.10 11.13 8.78
CA GLU A 5 -26.73 10.32 9.95
C GLU A 5 -25.22 10.34 10.26
N ILE A 6 -24.37 10.77 9.31
CA ILE A 6 -22.93 10.92 9.47
C ILE A 6 -22.49 12.39 9.55
N GLY A 7 -23.43 13.34 9.72
CA GLY A 7 -23.20 14.77 9.72
C GLY A 7 -23.54 15.42 8.37
N GLN A 8 -22.99 16.60 8.13
CA GLN A 8 -23.25 17.36 6.91
C GLN A 8 -22.51 16.77 5.71
N VAL A 9 -23.24 16.39 4.66
CA VAL A 9 -22.70 15.91 3.40
C VAL A 9 -23.08 16.85 2.24
N PRO A 10 -22.28 16.89 1.16
CA PRO A 10 -22.64 17.66 -0.02
C PRO A 10 -23.95 17.18 -0.65
N GLU A 11 -24.72 18.10 -1.23
CA GLU A 11 -25.92 17.76 -1.97
C GLU A 11 -25.59 16.85 -3.17
N GLY A 12 -26.38 15.82 -3.38
CA GLY A 12 -26.19 14.84 -4.44
C GLY A 12 -25.25 13.67 -4.07
N TRP A 13 -24.66 13.67 -2.86
CA TRP A 13 -23.89 12.50 -2.38
C TRP A 13 -24.84 11.46 -1.76
N GLY A 14 -24.57 10.17 -2.04
CA GLY A 14 -25.34 9.05 -1.52
C GLY A 14 -24.71 8.41 -0.28
N LEU A 15 -25.52 8.12 0.75
CA LEU A 15 -25.04 7.34 1.89
C LEU A 15 -25.05 5.86 1.55
N GLN A 16 -23.92 5.18 1.77
CA GLN A 16 -23.76 3.74 1.52
C GLN A 16 -22.96 3.08 2.63
N ARG A 17 -23.25 1.80 2.89
CA ARG A 17 -22.40 1.01 3.79
C ARG A 17 -21.17 0.51 3.05
N VAL A 18 -20.02 0.51 3.71
CA VAL A 18 -18.75 0.03 3.11
C VAL A 18 -18.92 -1.36 2.49
N LYS A 19 -19.61 -2.29 3.17
CA LYS A 19 -19.89 -3.65 2.64
C LYS A 19 -20.61 -3.69 1.30
N SER A 20 -21.33 -2.64 0.92
CA SER A 20 -22.07 -2.58 -0.35
C SER A 20 -21.22 -1.99 -1.50
N ILE A 21 -20.12 -1.31 -1.18
CA ILE A 21 -19.24 -0.68 -2.16
C ILE A 21 -17.89 -1.40 -2.31
N VAL A 22 -17.61 -2.43 -1.47
CA VAL A 22 -16.38 -3.21 -1.54
C VAL A 22 -16.65 -4.69 -1.77
N LYS A 23 -15.76 -5.34 -2.49
CA LYS A 23 -15.75 -6.78 -2.72
C LYS A 23 -14.47 -7.35 -2.15
N ARG A 24 -14.61 -8.19 -1.09
CA ARG A 24 -13.48 -8.90 -0.50
C ARG A 24 -12.95 -9.97 -1.47
N LEU A 25 -11.64 -10.03 -1.58
CA LEU A 25 -10.93 -11.07 -2.33
C LEU A 25 -10.54 -12.24 -1.39
N LYS A 26 -10.17 -13.37 -1.99
CA LYS A 26 -9.55 -14.48 -1.24
C LYS A 26 -8.12 -14.06 -0.86
N ALA A 27 -7.67 -14.38 0.34
CA ALA A 27 -6.33 -13.99 0.79
C ALA A 27 -5.19 -14.73 0.06
N GLY A 28 -5.44 -15.90 -0.50
CA GLY A 28 -4.38 -16.76 -1.03
C GLY A 28 -3.60 -17.46 0.08
N THR A 29 -2.34 -17.75 -0.17
CA THR A 29 -1.40 -18.29 0.83
C THR A 29 -1.09 -17.22 1.87
N THR A 30 -1.05 -17.61 3.14
CA THR A 30 -0.65 -16.70 4.23
C THR A 30 0.79 -16.98 4.60
N TYR A 31 1.70 -16.09 4.24
CA TYR A 31 3.12 -16.19 4.53
C TYR A 31 3.42 -15.68 5.95
N LYS A 32 4.14 -16.49 6.73
CA LYS A 32 4.59 -16.14 8.09
C LYS A 32 6.06 -15.76 8.07
N GLN A 33 6.59 -15.32 9.22
CA GLN A 33 7.98 -14.91 9.37
C GLN A 33 8.99 -15.98 8.92
N ASP A 34 8.67 -17.25 9.13
CA ASP A 34 9.55 -18.38 8.74
C ASP A 34 9.48 -18.72 7.25
N ASP A 35 8.50 -18.17 6.52
CA ASP A 35 8.26 -18.43 5.09
C ASP A 35 8.86 -17.36 4.18
N ILE A 36 9.51 -16.33 4.76
CA ILE A 36 9.96 -15.14 4.05
C ILE A 36 11.44 -14.85 4.30
N SER A 37 12.00 -13.99 3.45
CA SER A 37 13.37 -13.48 3.56
C SER A 37 13.40 -11.95 3.39
N ASP A 38 14.56 -11.35 3.66
CA ASP A 38 14.78 -9.90 3.48
C ASP A 38 14.84 -9.50 1.99
N VAL A 39 15.07 -10.47 1.11
CA VAL A 39 15.15 -10.29 -0.36
C VAL A 39 14.36 -11.38 -1.07
N GLY A 40 13.84 -11.08 -2.24
CA GLY A 40 13.06 -12.01 -3.05
C GLY A 40 12.30 -11.30 -4.17
N GLU A 41 11.61 -12.05 -5.02
CA GLU A 41 10.90 -11.51 -6.18
C GLU A 41 9.52 -10.96 -5.81
N THR A 42 8.81 -11.60 -4.88
CA THR A 42 7.44 -11.26 -4.49
C THR A 42 7.42 -10.67 -3.09
N ILE A 43 6.89 -9.45 -2.97
CA ILE A 43 6.70 -8.76 -1.69
C ILE A 43 5.54 -9.36 -0.90
N VAL A 44 5.72 -9.49 0.42
CA VAL A 44 4.67 -9.92 1.36
C VAL A 44 4.24 -8.73 2.21
N ILE A 45 2.95 -8.47 2.23
CA ILE A 45 2.34 -7.38 2.99
C ILE A 45 1.51 -7.96 4.14
N ASP A 46 1.72 -7.44 5.34
CA ASP A 46 0.93 -7.79 6.51
C ASP A 46 0.25 -6.58 7.17
N GLN A 47 -0.37 -6.80 8.30
CA GLN A 47 -1.04 -5.75 9.06
C GLN A 47 -0.10 -4.83 9.86
N SER A 48 1.21 -5.11 9.93
CA SER A 48 2.17 -4.31 10.70
C SER A 48 2.27 -2.87 10.17
N THR A 49 2.87 -1.98 10.93
CA THR A 49 3.11 -0.59 10.50
C THR A 49 4.22 -0.47 9.46
N SER A 50 5.00 -1.54 9.26
CA SER A 50 6.01 -1.60 8.20
C SER A 50 5.37 -1.60 6.82
N ASP A 51 6.10 -1.14 5.81
CA ASP A 51 5.63 -1.15 4.42
C ASP A 51 5.49 -2.57 3.87
N GLN A 52 6.24 -3.52 4.42
CA GLN A 52 6.27 -4.93 4.04
C GLN A 52 6.67 -5.81 5.23
N LEU A 53 6.28 -7.09 5.18
CA LEU A 53 6.73 -8.12 6.10
C LEU A 53 8.07 -8.71 5.64
N GLY A 54 8.26 -8.93 4.35
CA GLY A 54 9.43 -9.51 3.71
C GLY A 54 9.15 -9.91 2.26
N PHE A 55 9.87 -10.92 1.77
CA PHE A 55 9.77 -11.41 0.39
C PHE A 55 9.77 -12.94 0.32
N HIS A 56 9.31 -13.49 -0.81
CA HIS A 56 9.48 -14.88 -1.21
C HIS A 56 9.70 -14.99 -2.72
N ASP A 57 10.12 -16.18 -3.21
CA ASP A 57 10.41 -16.42 -4.62
C ASP A 57 9.30 -17.21 -5.37
N ASN A 58 8.17 -17.47 -4.70
CA ASN A 58 7.01 -18.06 -5.37
C ASN A 58 6.26 -17.01 -6.19
N ALA A 59 5.40 -17.44 -7.10
CA ALA A 59 4.49 -16.55 -7.81
C ALA A 59 3.59 -15.77 -6.83
N PRO A 60 3.30 -14.50 -7.09
CA PRO A 60 2.42 -13.70 -6.23
C PRO A 60 0.98 -14.22 -6.25
N ASP A 61 0.32 -14.21 -5.09
CA ASP A 61 -1.09 -14.60 -4.99
C ASP A 61 -2.05 -13.54 -5.57
N HIS A 62 -1.60 -12.28 -5.61
CA HIS A 62 -2.38 -11.14 -6.10
C HIS A 62 -1.61 -10.39 -7.18
N ILE A 63 -2.26 -10.22 -8.34
CA ILE A 63 -1.71 -9.50 -9.49
C ILE A 63 -2.35 -8.11 -9.52
N ALA A 64 -1.86 -7.23 -8.68
CA ALA A 64 -2.26 -5.82 -8.73
C ALA A 64 -1.46 -5.06 -9.81
N ALA A 65 -2.07 -4.04 -10.36
CA ALA A 65 -1.47 -3.13 -11.33
C ALA A 65 -2.04 -1.71 -11.14
N PRO A 66 -1.41 -0.67 -11.72
CA PRO A 66 -1.97 0.69 -11.63
C PRO A 66 -3.38 0.84 -12.19
N ASP A 67 -3.75 0.03 -13.18
CA ASP A 67 -5.10 -0.01 -13.77
C ASP A 67 -6.05 -0.98 -13.05
N ASP A 68 -5.51 -1.85 -12.20
CA ASP A 68 -6.27 -2.84 -11.41
C ASP A 68 -5.67 -2.94 -9.99
N PRO A 69 -5.77 -1.86 -9.18
CA PRO A 69 -5.19 -1.82 -7.85
C PRO A 69 -6.02 -2.65 -6.86
N ILE A 70 -5.36 -3.12 -5.81
CA ILE A 70 -5.99 -3.89 -4.72
C ILE A 70 -5.74 -3.17 -3.40
N ILE A 71 -6.77 -3.03 -2.57
CA ILE A 71 -6.66 -2.47 -1.23
C ILE A 71 -6.42 -3.60 -0.23
N ILE A 72 -5.52 -3.36 0.72
CA ILE A 72 -5.26 -4.25 1.85
C ILE A 72 -5.68 -3.55 3.13
N PHE A 73 -6.38 -4.25 4.00
CA PHE A 73 -6.75 -3.82 5.33
C PHE A 73 -6.15 -4.74 6.39
N GLY A 74 -5.41 -4.18 7.34
CA GLY A 74 -4.89 -4.87 8.51
C GLY A 74 -5.96 -5.04 9.58
N ASP A 75 -6.39 -6.30 9.81
CA ASP A 75 -7.60 -6.60 10.58
C ASP A 75 -7.50 -6.24 12.08
N HIS A 76 -6.29 -6.10 12.64
CA HIS A 76 -6.09 -5.69 14.04
C HIS A 76 -5.48 -4.31 14.21
N THR A 77 -4.86 -3.76 13.17
CA THR A 77 -4.15 -2.47 13.22
C THR A 77 -4.91 -1.35 12.52
N CYS A 78 -5.96 -1.69 11.77
CA CYS A 78 -6.67 -0.79 10.86
C CYS A 78 -5.77 -0.12 9.81
N LYS A 79 -4.52 -0.59 9.65
CA LYS A 79 -3.64 -0.13 8.58
C LYS A 79 -4.31 -0.37 7.23
N MET A 80 -4.31 0.64 6.38
CA MET A 80 -4.79 0.51 5.02
C MET A 80 -3.68 0.82 4.03
N GLN A 81 -3.60 0.04 2.98
CA GLN A 81 -2.60 0.18 1.92
C GLN A 81 -3.22 -0.16 0.58
N ILE A 82 -2.86 0.59 -0.46
CA ILE A 82 -3.23 0.27 -1.83
C ILE A 82 -2.01 -0.28 -2.56
N MET A 83 -2.21 -1.41 -3.24
CA MET A 83 -1.17 -2.08 -4.02
C MET A 83 -1.42 -1.86 -5.50
N VAL A 84 -0.36 -1.44 -6.20
CA VAL A 84 -0.33 -1.21 -7.65
C VAL A 84 0.72 -2.09 -8.35
N SER A 85 1.24 -3.08 -7.65
CA SER A 85 2.19 -4.08 -8.14
C SER A 85 1.85 -5.45 -7.53
N PRO A 86 2.29 -6.57 -8.13
CA PRO A 86 2.03 -7.91 -7.61
C PRO A 86 2.57 -8.13 -6.20
N PHE A 87 1.82 -8.89 -5.37
CA PHE A 87 2.14 -9.14 -3.97
C PHE A 87 1.52 -10.43 -3.43
N SER A 88 1.95 -10.84 -2.25
CA SER A 88 1.31 -11.88 -1.42
C SER A 88 1.01 -11.34 -0.03
N LEU A 89 0.25 -12.07 0.78
CA LEU A 89 -0.24 -11.62 2.07
C LEU A 89 0.39 -12.37 3.24
N GLY A 90 0.68 -11.61 4.29
CA GLY A 90 0.95 -12.10 5.63
C GLY A 90 -0.34 -12.24 6.47
N PRO A 91 -0.19 -12.58 7.77
CA PRO A 91 -1.32 -12.80 8.66
C PRO A 91 -2.19 -11.54 8.88
N ASN A 92 -3.48 -11.79 9.15
CA ASN A 92 -4.46 -10.78 9.57
C ASN A 92 -4.64 -9.63 8.58
N THR A 93 -4.57 -9.94 7.29
CA THR A 93 -4.80 -9.00 6.19
C THR A 93 -6.06 -9.37 5.41
N VAL A 94 -6.79 -8.37 4.97
CA VAL A 94 -8.02 -8.52 4.19
C VAL A 94 -7.86 -7.76 2.88
N PRO A 95 -7.67 -8.45 1.75
CA PRO A 95 -7.63 -7.83 0.43
C PRO A 95 -9.05 -7.57 -0.07
N PHE A 96 -9.27 -6.41 -0.69
CA PHE A 96 -10.55 -6.06 -1.29
C PHE A 96 -10.38 -5.05 -2.43
N VAL A 97 -11.43 -4.93 -3.25
CA VAL A 97 -11.53 -3.98 -4.37
C VAL A 97 -12.90 -3.30 -4.34
N SER A 98 -13.16 -2.40 -5.27
CA SER A 98 -14.52 -1.88 -5.49
C SER A 98 -15.48 -3.01 -5.86
N ALA A 99 -16.72 -2.93 -5.41
CA ALA A 99 -17.78 -3.88 -5.75
C ALA A 99 -18.47 -3.56 -7.09
N ASP A 100 -18.30 -2.34 -7.57
CA ASP A 100 -18.86 -1.83 -8.84
C ASP A 100 -17.75 -1.13 -9.66
N ASP A 101 -18.12 -0.42 -10.71
CA ASP A 101 -17.20 0.33 -11.59
C ASP A 101 -16.63 1.61 -10.94
N THR A 102 -16.81 1.79 -9.62
CA THR A 102 -16.18 2.91 -8.90
C THR A 102 -14.68 2.66 -8.79
N SER A 103 -13.90 3.71 -9.01
CA SER A 103 -12.46 3.69 -8.86
C SER A 103 -12.03 3.09 -7.52
N VAL A 104 -11.11 2.14 -7.54
CA VAL A 104 -10.52 1.55 -6.34
C VAL A 104 -9.73 2.60 -5.56
N TYR A 105 -9.08 3.55 -6.23
CA TYR A 105 -8.40 4.68 -5.59
C TYR A 105 -9.37 5.56 -4.80
N TYR A 106 -10.54 5.84 -5.40
CA TYR A 106 -11.59 6.58 -4.70
C TYR A 106 -12.10 5.80 -3.48
N VAL A 107 -12.38 4.49 -3.63
CA VAL A 107 -12.83 3.65 -2.52
C VAL A 107 -11.78 3.63 -1.41
N TYR A 108 -10.48 3.50 -1.74
CA TYR A 108 -9.41 3.58 -0.77
C TYR A 108 -9.48 4.86 0.07
N LEU A 109 -9.50 6.03 -0.59
CA LEU A 109 -9.54 7.33 0.09
C LEU A 109 -10.85 7.56 0.86
N LEU A 110 -11.96 6.97 0.40
CA LEU A 110 -13.26 7.08 1.07
C LEU A 110 -13.31 6.30 2.39
N VAL A 111 -12.59 5.18 2.50
CA VAL A 111 -12.66 4.29 3.66
C VAL A 111 -11.42 4.34 4.54
N ASP A 112 -10.33 4.95 4.07
CA ASP A 112 -9.12 5.13 4.86
C ASP A 112 -9.40 6.01 6.09
N GLY A 113 -8.95 5.57 7.27
CA GLY A 113 -9.24 6.24 8.53
C GLY A 113 -10.69 6.11 9.06
N ALA A 114 -11.59 5.38 8.35
CA ALA A 114 -12.98 5.19 8.81
C ALA A 114 -13.10 4.35 10.09
N VAL A 115 -12.06 3.59 10.43
CA VAL A 115 -11.93 2.80 11.67
C VAL A 115 -10.57 3.05 12.29
N GLU A 116 -10.55 3.24 13.60
CA GLU A 116 -9.33 3.41 14.40
C GLU A 116 -9.12 2.22 15.33
N THR A 117 -7.86 1.85 15.54
CA THR A 117 -7.49 0.82 16.51
C THR A 117 -7.64 1.35 17.93
N LYS A 118 -8.69 0.93 18.64
CA LYS A 118 -8.92 1.25 20.07
C LYS A 118 -8.67 0.06 20.98
N GLU A 119 -8.86 -1.16 20.46
CA GLU A 119 -8.73 -2.42 21.17
C GLU A 119 -8.15 -3.47 20.24
N TYR A 120 -7.45 -4.48 20.79
CA TYR A 120 -6.95 -5.61 20.01
C TYR A 120 -8.10 -6.56 19.66
N LYS A 121 -8.79 -6.30 18.56
CA LYS A 121 -9.88 -7.11 18.01
C LYS A 121 -9.83 -7.08 16.47
N ARG A 122 -10.70 -7.86 15.84
CA ARG A 122 -10.88 -7.79 14.38
C ARG A 122 -11.76 -6.60 13.99
N HIS A 123 -11.23 -5.75 13.15
CA HIS A 123 -11.88 -4.49 12.74
C HIS A 123 -12.56 -4.55 11.37
N TRP A 124 -12.37 -5.62 10.58
CA TRP A 124 -13.01 -5.75 9.28
C TRP A 124 -14.53 -5.66 9.35
N THR A 125 -15.15 -6.31 10.33
CA THR A 125 -16.62 -6.24 10.52
C THR A 125 -17.06 -4.82 10.85
N GLU A 126 -16.28 -4.09 11.64
CA GLU A 126 -16.54 -2.69 11.97
C GLU A 126 -16.42 -1.81 10.72
N LEU A 127 -15.32 -1.91 9.95
CA LEU A 127 -15.12 -1.18 8.70
C LEU A 127 -16.27 -1.45 7.72
N SER A 128 -16.59 -2.71 7.48
CA SER A 128 -17.65 -3.10 6.54
C SER A 128 -19.05 -2.59 6.92
N GLY A 129 -19.28 -2.36 8.21
CA GLY A 129 -20.52 -1.80 8.75
C GLY A 129 -20.62 -0.28 8.70
N LYS A 130 -19.50 0.45 8.52
CA LYS A 130 -19.51 1.93 8.46
C LYS A 130 -20.35 2.45 7.31
N VAL A 131 -20.95 3.60 7.54
CA VAL A 131 -21.67 4.38 6.51
C VAL A 131 -20.72 5.48 6.04
N VAL A 132 -20.64 5.64 4.73
CA VAL A 132 -19.80 6.64 4.05
C VAL A 132 -20.65 7.42 3.04
N ALA A 133 -20.27 8.66 2.77
CA ALA A 133 -20.90 9.49 1.75
C ALA A 133 -20.18 9.31 0.41
N LYS A 134 -20.78 8.57 -0.51
CA LYS A 134 -20.23 8.34 -1.85
C LYS A 134 -20.62 9.48 -2.78
N SER A 135 -19.61 10.07 -3.44
CA SER A 135 -19.82 11.15 -4.42
C SER A 135 -20.39 10.62 -5.74
N PRO A 136 -20.98 11.50 -6.58
CA PRO A 136 -21.36 11.17 -7.95
C PRO A 136 -20.15 10.68 -8.78
N SER A 137 -20.40 9.84 -9.79
CA SER A 137 -19.36 9.20 -10.61
C SER A 137 -18.39 10.16 -11.30
N GLY A 138 -18.84 11.35 -11.71
CA GLY A 138 -17.96 12.34 -12.33
C GLY A 138 -16.80 12.80 -11.42
N LEU A 139 -17.05 12.97 -10.12
CA LEU A 139 -16.01 13.33 -9.16
C LEU A 139 -15.06 12.17 -8.87
N THR A 140 -15.55 10.93 -8.90
CA THR A 140 -14.68 9.75 -8.67
C THR A 140 -13.66 9.59 -9.78
N ILE A 141 -14.03 9.86 -11.04
CA ILE A 141 -13.14 9.81 -12.19
C ILE A 141 -12.07 10.90 -12.10
N MET A 142 -12.47 12.15 -11.84
CA MET A 142 -11.52 13.27 -11.69
C MET A 142 -10.53 13.02 -10.56
N LEU A 143 -10.98 12.45 -9.45
CA LEU A 143 -10.11 12.11 -8.33
C LEU A 143 -9.10 11.02 -8.74
N GLU A 144 -9.56 9.97 -9.43
CA GLU A 144 -8.68 8.91 -9.92
C GLU A 144 -7.58 9.46 -10.83
N GLU A 145 -7.93 10.28 -11.81
CA GLU A 145 -6.95 10.92 -12.72
C GLU A 145 -5.89 11.71 -11.95
N THR A 146 -6.27 12.31 -10.82
CA THR A 146 -5.36 13.10 -9.97
C THR A 146 -4.49 12.21 -9.10
N VAL A 147 -5.05 11.20 -8.42
CA VAL A 147 -4.33 10.46 -7.38
C VAL A 147 -3.57 9.24 -7.89
N LYS A 148 -4.04 8.62 -8.99
CA LYS A 148 -3.39 7.44 -9.57
C LYS A 148 -1.90 7.67 -9.89
N PRO A 149 -1.47 8.78 -10.52
CA PRO A 149 -0.05 9.07 -10.71
C PRO A 149 0.73 9.19 -9.40
N MET A 150 0.12 9.72 -8.34
CA MET A 150 0.76 9.85 -7.03
C MET A 150 1.03 8.48 -6.39
N PHE A 151 0.09 7.55 -6.50
CA PHE A 151 0.30 6.17 -6.01
C PHE A 151 1.35 5.42 -6.83
N GLN A 152 1.39 5.62 -8.16
CA GLN A 152 2.43 5.06 -9.03
C GLN A 152 3.83 5.57 -8.64
N GLU A 153 3.96 6.88 -8.44
CA GLU A 153 5.21 7.51 -8.01
C GLU A 153 5.64 7.03 -6.63
N THR A 154 4.69 6.90 -5.69
CA THR A 154 4.96 6.37 -4.35
C THR A 154 5.53 4.95 -4.41
N GLU A 155 4.93 4.06 -5.22
CA GLU A 155 5.43 2.69 -5.41
C GLU A 155 6.83 2.69 -6.02
N LEU A 156 7.08 3.53 -7.03
CA LEU A 156 8.39 3.68 -7.65
C LEU A 156 9.44 4.11 -6.63
N LEU A 157 9.15 5.13 -5.83
CA LEU A 157 10.05 5.64 -4.78
C LEU A 157 10.32 4.61 -3.69
N LEU A 158 9.29 3.87 -3.25
CA LEU A 158 9.47 2.77 -2.29
C LEU A 158 10.39 1.68 -2.85
N ARG A 159 10.23 1.31 -4.12
CA ARG A 159 11.09 0.35 -4.83
C ARG A 159 12.52 0.85 -4.95
N GLN A 160 12.72 2.11 -5.30
CA GLN A 160 14.06 2.73 -5.35
C GLN A 160 14.72 2.74 -3.97
N ASN A 161 13.99 3.11 -2.92
CA ASN A 161 14.48 3.09 -1.55
C ASN A 161 14.92 1.69 -1.09
N ARG A 162 14.15 0.64 -1.44
CA ARG A 162 14.55 -0.75 -1.17
C ARG A 162 15.86 -1.10 -1.86
N ASN A 163 15.98 -0.78 -3.15
CA ASN A 163 17.21 -1.04 -3.92
C ASN A 163 18.42 -0.30 -3.33
N LEU A 164 18.26 0.97 -2.98
CA LEU A 164 19.34 1.77 -2.38
C LEU A 164 19.77 1.22 -1.01
N ARG A 165 18.84 0.76 -0.18
CA ARG A 165 19.14 0.10 1.10
C ARG A 165 19.94 -1.19 0.86
N THR A 166 19.49 -2.04 -0.06
CA THR A 166 20.22 -3.27 -0.42
C THR A 166 21.63 -2.97 -0.91
N GLN A 167 21.81 -1.99 -1.79
CA GLN A 167 23.13 -1.59 -2.29
C GLN A 167 24.02 -1.06 -1.16
N ARG A 168 23.50 -0.21 -0.27
CA ARG A 168 24.21 0.28 0.91
C ARG A 168 24.69 -0.89 1.78
N ASP A 169 23.81 -1.83 2.09
CA ASP A 169 24.08 -2.94 2.99
C ASP A 169 25.08 -3.95 2.39
N LEU A 170 25.13 -4.06 1.07
CA LEU A 170 26.15 -4.83 0.35
C LEU A 170 27.51 -4.11 0.28
N LEU A 171 27.52 -2.79 0.11
CA LEU A 171 28.75 -2.03 -0.11
C LEU A 171 29.43 -1.61 1.21
N LEU A 172 28.66 -1.27 2.24
CA LEU A 172 29.20 -0.76 3.50
C LEU A 172 30.22 -1.70 4.16
N PRO A 173 29.99 -3.01 4.31
CA PRO A 173 30.98 -3.94 4.85
C PRO A 173 32.27 -3.98 4.02
N LYS A 174 32.15 -3.92 2.68
CA LYS A 174 33.31 -3.96 1.77
C LYS A 174 34.17 -2.70 1.81
N LEU A 175 33.51 -1.55 2.00
CA LEU A 175 34.20 -0.28 2.21
C LEU A 175 34.91 -0.25 3.56
N VAL A 176 34.26 -0.71 4.63
CA VAL A 176 34.83 -0.74 5.98
C VAL A 176 35.98 -1.73 6.09
N SER A 177 35.92 -2.86 5.39
CA SER A 177 37.00 -3.87 5.36
C SER A 177 38.19 -3.49 4.45
N GLY A 178 38.03 -2.44 3.62
CA GLY A 178 39.04 -2.07 2.61
C GLY A 178 39.07 -2.99 1.39
N GLU A 179 38.05 -3.86 1.21
CA GLU A 179 37.89 -4.69 0.00
C GLU A 179 37.65 -3.81 -1.23
N ILE A 180 36.95 -2.68 -1.02
CA ILE A 180 36.74 -1.63 -2.03
C ILE A 180 37.54 -0.40 -1.58
N ASP A 181 38.57 -0.04 -2.37
CA ASP A 181 39.33 1.18 -2.17
C ASP A 181 38.65 2.35 -2.91
N VAL A 182 38.36 3.41 -2.19
CA VAL A 182 37.74 4.65 -2.72
C VAL A 182 38.69 5.85 -2.69
N SER A 183 39.96 5.65 -2.42
CA SER A 183 40.98 6.73 -2.30
C SER A 183 41.03 7.58 -3.57
N GLU A 184 40.98 6.96 -4.74
CA GLU A 184 40.98 7.67 -6.04
C GLU A 184 39.68 8.35 -6.38
N VAL A 185 38.53 7.88 -5.85
CA VAL A 185 37.19 8.46 -6.16
C VAL A 185 37.08 9.86 -5.55
N GLY A 186 37.64 10.07 -4.37
CA GLY A 186 37.67 11.37 -3.71
C GLY A 186 38.40 12.44 -4.51
N GLU A 187 39.51 12.08 -5.16
CA GLU A 187 40.30 12.98 -6.00
C GLU A 187 39.52 13.35 -7.30
N GLN A 188 38.95 12.36 -7.97
CA GLN A 188 38.13 12.57 -9.17
C GLN A 188 36.89 13.44 -8.90
N MET A 189 36.22 13.26 -7.77
CA MET A 189 35.07 14.08 -7.37
C MET A 189 35.50 15.53 -7.04
N ALA A 190 36.67 15.72 -6.43
CA ALA A 190 37.20 17.06 -6.14
C ALA A 190 37.57 17.81 -7.45
N GLU A 191 38.13 17.13 -8.44
CA GLU A 191 38.43 17.69 -9.75
C GLU A 191 37.16 18.08 -10.51
N ALA A 192 36.14 17.18 -10.54
CA ALA A 192 34.87 17.45 -11.21
C ALA A 192 34.02 18.57 -10.56
N ALA A 193 34.25 18.87 -9.28
CA ALA A 193 33.60 19.97 -8.59
C ALA A 193 34.32 21.33 -8.74
N ALA A 194 35.54 21.33 -9.33
CA ALA A 194 36.34 22.51 -9.56
C ALA A 194 36.24 23.07 -10.99
N GLU A 195 35.54 22.36 -11.90
CA GLU A 195 35.15 22.81 -13.24
C GLU A 195 33.73 23.44 -13.25
#